data_1be9bbe325f078a5a33644b4acec546f
#
_entry.id   1be9bbe325f078a5a33644b4acec546f
#
_cell.length_a   1.000
_cell.length_b   1.000
_cell.length_c   1.000
_cell.angle_alpha   90.00
_cell.angle_beta   90.00
_cell.angle_gamma   90.00
#
_symmetry.space_group_name_H-M   'P 1'
#
loop_
_entity.id
_entity.type
_entity.pdbx_description
1 polymer ?
#
loop_
_entity_poly.entity_id
_entity_poly.type
_entity_poly.pdbx_seq_one_letter_code
_entity_poly.pdbx_strand_id
1 'polypeptide(L)'
;ASKVVDANGEPMVVYHGTEYGGFTEFGSSGYGAASREKGFWFSNKIRALEYSGKNQEIEIVPVLKSWSDAAYFAKKLDVEFKKAPEDEYDDGIYFIDDDIASTLNQARNILQKAIEDKQPAGIYPVFLSLKTPKTINAKGKLATNINTLVMSNVPKKYDGMMIVDVDDAGRFGDYGYITDNYVAKTSTQIKSAIGNNGEFSPTNPDIRFSRKAKNPITEGI
;
A
#
# COMPACT_ATOMS: atom_id res chain seq x y z
N ALA A 1 -17.15 -1.03 -18.19
CA ALA A 1 -16.43 -0.23 -17.21
C ALA A 1 -16.31 -1.00 -15.89
N SER A 2 -15.35 -0.65 -15.04
CA SER A 2 -15.23 -1.16 -13.67
C SER A 2 -16.45 -0.77 -12.83
N LYS A 3 -16.76 -1.55 -11.80
CA LYS A 3 -17.76 -1.24 -10.78
C LYS A 3 -17.13 -0.64 -9.50
N VAL A 4 -15.79 -0.56 -9.44
CA VAL A 4 -15.06 0.11 -8.35
C VAL A 4 -14.92 1.58 -8.73
N VAL A 5 -15.96 2.34 -8.37
CA VAL A 5 -16.12 3.76 -8.70
C VAL A 5 -16.53 4.56 -7.47
N ASP A 6 -16.24 5.84 -7.47
CA ASP A 6 -16.70 6.77 -6.45
C ASP A 6 -18.19 7.17 -6.64
N ALA A 7 -18.67 8.09 -5.82
CA ALA A 7 -20.05 8.56 -5.88
C ALA A 7 -20.42 9.29 -7.20
N ASN A 8 -19.41 9.75 -7.94
CA ASN A 8 -19.60 10.41 -9.24
C ASN A 8 -19.50 9.43 -10.42
N GLY A 9 -19.20 8.15 -10.14
CA GLY A 9 -18.99 7.12 -11.14
C GLY A 9 -17.59 7.10 -11.75
N GLU A 10 -16.65 7.88 -11.20
CA GLU A 10 -15.25 7.91 -11.60
C GLU A 10 -14.46 6.75 -10.98
N PRO A 11 -13.39 6.27 -11.63
CA PRO A 11 -12.57 5.21 -11.07
C PRO A 11 -12.05 5.57 -9.68
N MET A 12 -12.36 4.73 -8.70
CA MET A 12 -11.95 4.94 -7.31
C MET A 12 -10.59 4.30 -7.03
N VAL A 13 -9.72 5.03 -6.35
CA VAL A 13 -8.45 4.50 -5.84
C VAL A 13 -8.72 3.67 -4.59
N VAL A 14 -8.27 2.43 -4.62
CA VAL A 14 -8.25 1.52 -3.47
C VAL A 14 -6.82 1.12 -3.15
N TYR A 15 -6.59 0.54 -1.97
CA TYR A 15 -5.25 0.34 -1.46
C TYR A 15 -5.01 -1.11 -1.06
N HIS A 16 -3.83 -1.62 -1.38
CA HIS A 16 -3.32 -2.88 -0.87
C HIS A 16 -2.17 -2.62 0.09
N GLY A 17 -2.24 -3.19 1.29
CA GLY A 17 -1.16 -3.15 2.27
C GLY A 17 -0.46 -4.50 2.36
N THR A 18 0.87 -4.49 2.39
CA THR A 18 1.70 -5.68 2.54
C THR A 18 3.00 -5.35 3.26
N GLU A 19 3.53 -6.28 4.03
CA GLU A 19 4.84 -6.15 4.67
C GLU A 19 6.00 -6.23 3.66
N TYR A 20 5.72 -6.79 2.49
CA TYR A 20 6.71 -7.01 1.43
C TYR A 20 6.36 -6.15 0.23
N GLY A 21 7.01 -4.99 0.11
CA GLY A 21 6.85 -4.06 -1.00
C GLY A 21 7.85 -4.31 -2.13
N GLY A 22 7.90 -3.37 -3.08
CA GLY A 22 8.88 -3.37 -4.18
C GLY A 22 8.50 -4.22 -5.39
N PHE A 23 7.35 -4.91 -5.38
CA PHE A 23 6.89 -5.68 -6.53
C PHE A 23 6.11 -4.81 -7.54
N THR A 24 6.16 -5.21 -8.79
CA THR A 24 5.46 -4.57 -9.91
C THR A 24 4.34 -5.43 -10.48
N GLU A 25 4.19 -6.63 -9.94
CA GLU A 25 3.16 -7.59 -10.31
C GLU A 25 2.62 -8.27 -9.05
N PHE A 26 1.29 -8.35 -8.93
CA PHE A 26 0.64 -9.11 -7.88
C PHE A 26 0.76 -10.61 -8.19
N GLY A 27 1.68 -11.28 -7.51
CA GLY A 27 1.94 -12.71 -7.67
C GLY A 27 1.14 -13.58 -6.71
N SER A 28 1.05 -14.87 -7.03
CA SER A 28 0.37 -15.88 -6.20
C SER A 28 1.16 -16.34 -4.97
N SER A 29 2.36 -15.81 -4.76
CA SER A 29 3.33 -16.27 -3.75
C SER A 29 3.33 -15.48 -2.44
N GLY A 30 2.24 -14.78 -2.12
CA GLY A 30 2.13 -14.04 -0.86
C GLY A 30 2.07 -14.96 0.37
N TYR A 31 2.91 -14.71 1.37
CA TYR A 31 2.81 -15.30 2.70
C TYR A 31 1.58 -14.73 3.41
N GLY A 32 0.64 -15.57 3.82
CA GLY A 32 -0.53 -15.17 4.60
C GLY A 32 -1.75 -16.05 4.34
N ALA A 33 -2.80 -15.89 5.13
CA ALA A 33 -4.06 -16.61 4.95
C ALA A 33 -4.66 -16.39 3.55
N ALA A 34 -4.44 -15.22 2.98
CA ALA A 34 -4.84 -14.85 1.63
C ALA A 34 -4.13 -15.66 0.52
N SER A 35 -2.95 -16.25 0.78
CA SER A 35 -2.26 -17.11 -0.20
C SER A 35 -3.00 -18.42 -0.49
N ARG A 36 -3.88 -18.83 0.41
CA ARG A 36 -4.78 -19.99 0.23
C ARG A 36 -6.09 -19.60 -0.45
N GLU A 37 -6.39 -18.32 -0.48
CA GLU A 37 -7.62 -17.76 -0.99
C GLU A 37 -7.32 -17.05 -2.30
N LYS A 38 -7.85 -17.57 -3.39
CA LYS A 38 -7.59 -17.12 -4.77
C LYS A 38 -8.08 -15.68 -5.00
N GLY A 39 -7.29 -14.68 -4.65
CA GLY A 39 -7.61 -13.29 -4.90
C GLY A 39 -6.68 -12.30 -4.20
N PHE A 40 -6.67 -11.07 -4.68
CA PHE A 40 -5.91 -9.95 -4.14
C PHE A 40 -6.86 -8.98 -3.45
N TRP A 41 -6.57 -8.63 -2.21
CA TRP A 41 -7.44 -7.85 -1.33
C TRP A 41 -7.04 -6.38 -1.31
N PHE A 42 -8.06 -5.54 -1.31
CA PHE A 42 -7.91 -4.09 -1.29
C PHE A 42 -8.97 -3.49 -0.35
N SER A 43 -8.62 -2.36 0.26
CA SER A 43 -9.50 -1.61 1.12
C SER A 43 -9.20 -0.11 1.01
N ASN A 44 -9.64 0.67 1.99
CA ASN A 44 -9.22 2.06 2.09
C ASN A 44 -7.75 2.18 2.56
N LYS A 45 -7.21 3.40 2.52
CA LYS A 45 -5.81 3.67 2.86
C LYS A 45 -5.48 3.28 4.31
N ILE A 46 -6.38 3.53 5.26
CA ILE A 46 -6.15 3.26 6.68
C ILE A 46 -5.94 1.76 6.91
N ARG A 47 -6.79 0.90 6.36
CA ARG A 47 -6.63 -0.56 6.47
C ARG A 47 -5.39 -1.08 5.75
N ALA A 48 -5.08 -0.53 4.57
CA ALA A 48 -3.87 -0.88 3.87
C ALA A 48 -2.60 -0.55 4.69
N LEU A 49 -2.59 0.57 5.41
CA LEU A 49 -1.51 0.95 6.31
C LEU A 49 -1.27 -0.09 7.42
N GLU A 50 -2.31 -0.59 8.05
CA GLU A 50 -2.20 -1.61 9.09
C GLU A 50 -1.61 -2.93 8.54
N TYR A 51 -2.07 -3.36 7.37
CA TYR A 51 -1.54 -4.57 6.71
C TYR A 51 -0.12 -4.41 6.16
N SER A 52 0.37 -3.18 5.99
CA SER A 52 1.76 -2.94 5.61
C SER A 52 2.76 -3.19 6.76
N GLY A 53 2.27 -3.47 7.96
CA GLY A 53 3.13 -3.69 9.13
C GLY A 53 3.76 -2.41 9.68
N LYS A 54 3.41 -1.26 9.11
CA LYS A 54 3.93 0.04 9.55
C LYS A 54 2.90 0.73 10.42
N ASN A 55 3.20 0.87 11.70
CA ASN A 55 2.51 1.81 12.58
C ASN A 55 2.80 3.21 12.05
N GLN A 56 1.91 3.74 11.22
CA GLN A 56 2.00 5.14 10.78
C GLN A 56 1.33 6.05 11.81
N GLU A 57 1.91 6.11 12.99
CA GLU A 57 1.60 7.17 13.94
C GLU A 57 2.46 8.42 13.74
N ILE A 58 3.42 8.39 12.79
CA ILE A 58 4.37 9.49 12.60
C ILE A 58 4.19 10.07 11.21
N GLU A 59 3.30 11.06 11.09
CA GLU A 59 3.19 11.90 9.88
C GLU A 59 4.23 13.04 9.91
N ILE A 60 4.63 13.46 11.09
CA ILE A 60 5.56 14.57 11.29
C ILE A 60 6.53 14.22 12.42
N VAL A 61 7.82 14.35 12.17
CA VAL A 61 8.84 14.25 13.22
C VAL A 61 8.76 15.54 14.07
N PRO A 62 8.46 15.45 15.38
CA PRO A 62 8.40 16.60 16.24
C PRO A 62 9.78 17.24 16.41
N VAL A 63 9.84 18.37 17.10
CA VAL A 63 11.13 18.95 17.49
C VAL A 63 11.83 17.97 18.44
N LEU A 64 13.00 17.47 18.01
CA LEU A 64 13.81 16.55 18.81
C LEU A 64 14.49 17.32 19.96
N LYS A 65 14.44 16.76 21.16
CA LYS A 65 15.06 17.34 22.36
C LYS A 65 16.39 16.66 22.73
N SER A 66 16.60 15.46 22.18
CA SER A 66 17.79 14.64 22.44
C SER A 66 18.08 13.69 21.28
N TRP A 67 19.32 13.18 21.25
CA TRP A 67 19.69 12.10 20.33
C TRP A 67 18.93 10.80 20.61
N SER A 68 18.48 10.59 21.84
CA SER A 68 17.61 9.45 22.18
C SER A 68 16.24 9.57 21.48
N ASP A 69 15.72 10.79 21.33
CA ASP A 69 14.49 11.03 20.54
C ASP A 69 14.75 10.70 19.07
N ALA A 70 15.89 11.13 18.51
CA ALA A 70 16.25 10.82 17.12
C ALA A 70 16.33 9.30 16.92
N ALA A 71 17.00 8.57 17.81
CA ALA A 71 17.11 7.11 17.78
C ALA A 71 15.73 6.43 17.87
N TYR A 72 14.85 6.94 18.71
CA TYR A 72 13.47 6.43 18.85
C TYR A 72 12.69 6.58 17.55
N PHE A 73 12.73 7.77 16.91
CA PHE A 73 12.05 7.99 15.65
C PHE A 73 12.68 7.21 14.49
N ALA A 74 14.02 7.13 14.43
CA ALA A 74 14.71 6.31 13.45
C ALA A 74 14.25 4.85 13.52
N LYS A 75 14.21 4.28 14.72
CA LYS A 75 13.70 2.91 14.96
C LYS A 75 12.23 2.77 14.51
N LYS A 76 11.38 3.75 14.81
CA LYS A 76 9.97 3.74 14.40
C LYS A 76 9.81 3.81 12.89
N LEU A 77 10.70 4.53 12.22
CA LEU A 77 10.71 4.69 10.76
C LEU A 77 11.47 3.58 10.04
N ASP A 78 12.05 2.61 10.78
CA ASP A 78 12.91 1.57 10.22
C ASP A 78 14.08 2.17 9.41
N VAL A 79 14.75 3.16 10.03
CA VAL A 79 15.89 3.90 9.50
C VAL A 79 17.10 3.54 10.35
N GLU A 80 18.23 3.25 9.73
CA GLU A 80 19.48 2.99 10.48
C GLU A 80 19.89 4.25 11.27
N PHE A 81 20.29 4.06 12.53
CA PHE A 81 20.77 5.14 13.38
C PHE A 81 21.96 4.66 14.18
N LYS A 82 23.11 5.32 14.00
CA LYS A 82 24.35 4.98 14.73
C LYS A 82 25.20 6.22 14.98
N LYS A 83 25.92 6.21 16.09
CA LYS A 83 26.94 7.22 16.37
C LYS A 83 28.14 7.00 15.41
N ALA A 84 28.67 8.08 14.87
CA ALA A 84 29.88 8.01 14.06
C ALA A 84 31.08 7.57 14.89
N PRO A 85 32.08 6.86 14.31
CA PRO A 85 33.30 6.49 15.00
C PRO A 85 34.08 7.74 15.46
N GLU A 86 34.46 7.77 16.73
CA GLU A 86 35.16 8.93 17.36
C GLU A 86 36.60 9.14 16.83
N ASP A 87 37.18 8.14 16.22
CA ASP A 87 38.49 8.17 15.58
C ASP A 87 38.48 8.80 14.18
N GLU A 88 37.31 8.89 13.55
CA GLU A 88 37.14 9.44 12.21
C GLU A 88 36.35 10.76 12.19
N TYR A 89 35.52 11.01 13.21
CA TYR A 89 34.59 12.16 13.25
C TYR A 89 34.62 12.84 14.63
N ASP A 90 34.30 14.13 14.64
CA ASP A 90 34.11 14.87 15.88
C ASP A 90 32.98 14.29 16.72
N ASP A 91 33.05 14.48 18.04
CA ASP A 91 32.01 14.00 18.96
C ASP A 91 30.64 14.65 18.64
N GLY A 92 29.59 13.86 18.74
CA GLY A 92 28.21 14.30 18.49
C GLY A 92 27.74 14.19 17.05
N ILE A 93 28.47 13.48 16.20
CA ILE A 93 28.05 13.15 14.83
C ILE A 93 27.34 11.80 14.81
N TYR A 94 26.24 11.72 14.05
CA TYR A 94 25.41 10.53 13.89
C TYR A 94 25.12 10.27 12.42
N PHE A 95 25.11 9.00 12.04
CA PHE A 95 24.60 8.52 10.77
C PHE A 95 23.13 8.15 10.90
N ILE A 96 22.33 8.59 9.95
CA ILE A 96 20.91 8.26 9.82
C ILE A 96 20.69 7.79 8.38
N ASP A 97 20.58 6.48 8.15
CA ASP A 97 20.82 5.83 6.86
C ASP A 97 22.19 6.28 6.30
N ASP A 98 22.22 6.82 5.08
CA ASP A 98 23.44 7.31 4.41
C ASP A 98 23.72 8.82 4.69
N ASP A 99 22.87 9.48 5.46
CA ASP A 99 22.97 10.90 5.76
C ASP A 99 23.68 11.16 7.10
N ILE A 100 24.38 12.29 7.22
CA ILE A 100 25.13 12.70 8.41
C ILE A 100 24.36 13.80 9.14
N ALA A 101 24.21 13.67 10.46
CA ALA A 101 23.65 14.68 11.34
C ALA A 101 24.60 15.02 12.48
N SER A 102 24.97 16.31 12.60
CA SER A 102 25.70 16.90 13.72
C SER A 102 24.82 17.73 14.67
N THR A 103 23.56 17.93 14.29
CA THR A 103 22.58 18.65 15.09
C THR A 103 21.23 17.93 15.10
N LEU A 104 20.47 18.11 16.17
CA LEU A 104 19.12 17.55 16.27
C LEU A 104 18.17 18.06 15.18
N ASN A 105 18.39 19.28 14.68
CA ASN A 105 17.58 19.80 13.59
C ASN A 105 17.91 19.12 12.24
N GLN A 106 19.17 18.82 11.98
CA GLN A 106 19.56 17.98 10.83
C GLN A 106 18.96 16.59 10.95
N ALA A 107 19.12 15.93 12.09
CA ALA A 107 18.51 14.62 12.34
C ALA A 107 16.99 14.63 12.09
N ARG A 108 16.32 15.66 12.60
CA ARG A 108 14.88 15.85 12.37
C ARG A 108 14.54 15.95 10.89
N ASN A 109 15.29 16.76 10.14
CA ASN A 109 15.06 16.97 8.71
C ASN A 109 15.30 15.69 7.90
N ILE A 110 16.36 14.92 8.23
CA ILE A 110 16.64 13.62 7.60
C ILE A 110 15.48 12.65 7.87
N LEU A 111 15.05 12.53 9.13
CA LEU A 111 13.93 11.65 9.51
C LEU A 111 12.61 12.10 8.87
N GLN A 112 12.37 13.41 8.77
CA GLN A 112 11.18 13.94 8.09
C GLN A 112 11.22 13.62 6.59
N LYS A 113 12.37 13.81 5.95
CA LYS A 113 12.58 13.42 4.56
C LYS A 113 12.38 11.91 4.36
N ALA A 114 12.86 11.09 5.30
CA ALA A 114 12.62 9.65 5.26
C ALA A 114 11.13 9.29 5.33
N ILE A 115 10.28 10.10 5.98
CA ILE A 115 8.81 9.94 5.92
C ILE A 115 8.29 10.29 4.52
N GLU A 116 8.77 11.38 3.94
CA GLU A 116 8.32 11.90 2.64
C GLU A 116 8.79 11.00 1.48
N ASP A 117 10.07 10.56 1.52
CA ASP A 117 10.67 9.70 0.50
C ASP A 117 10.21 8.23 0.63
N LYS A 118 9.94 7.77 1.84
CA LYS A 118 9.29 6.49 2.07
C LYS A 118 7.80 6.63 1.73
N GLN A 119 7.47 6.64 0.44
CA GLN A 119 6.27 5.98 -0.01
C GLN A 119 6.28 4.62 0.72
N PRO A 120 5.34 4.33 1.63
CA PRO A 120 5.49 3.16 2.47
C PRO A 120 5.63 1.96 1.55
N ALA A 121 6.82 1.34 1.55
CA ALA A 121 7.15 0.19 0.74
C ALA A 121 6.24 -0.98 1.14
N GLY A 122 5.01 -0.97 0.71
CA GLY A 122 3.99 -1.90 1.14
C GLY A 122 2.58 -1.36 1.00
N ILE A 123 2.38 -0.10 0.56
CA ILE A 123 1.06 0.42 0.19
C ILE A 123 1.02 0.68 -1.29
N TYR A 124 0.07 0.04 -1.94
CA TYR A 124 -0.15 0.13 -3.37
C TYR A 124 -1.50 0.80 -3.62
N PRO A 125 -1.51 2.11 -3.95
CA PRO A 125 -2.69 2.77 -4.47
C PRO A 125 -2.96 2.27 -5.89
N VAL A 126 -4.14 1.72 -6.12
CA VAL A 126 -4.47 1.09 -7.39
C VAL A 126 -5.89 1.39 -7.85
N PHE A 127 -6.10 1.27 -9.16
CA PHE A 127 -7.41 1.11 -9.76
C PHE A 127 -7.67 -0.38 -10.01
N LEU A 128 -8.94 -0.80 -9.86
CA LEU A 128 -9.38 -2.17 -10.14
C LEU A 128 -10.33 -2.22 -11.34
N SER A 129 -10.13 -3.21 -12.19
CA SER A 129 -11.05 -3.51 -13.31
C SER A 129 -11.97 -4.67 -12.94
N LEU A 130 -12.94 -4.43 -12.07
CA LEU A 130 -14.01 -5.37 -11.73
C LEU A 130 -15.28 -5.01 -12.51
N LYS A 131 -15.60 -5.79 -13.54
CA LYS A 131 -16.74 -5.54 -14.43
C LYS A 131 -18.02 -6.21 -13.96
N THR A 132 -17.86 -7.41 -13.40
CA THR A 132 -18.96 -8.26 -12.90
C THR A 132 -18.64 -8.82 -11.51
N PRO A 133 -18.35 -7.96 -10.50
CA PRO A 133 -18.03 -8.44 -9.17
C PRO A 133 -19.27 -9.02 -8.49
N LYS A 134 -19.06 -10.01 -7.60
CA LYS A 134 -20.08 -10.39 -6.63
C LYS A 134 -20.11 -9.34 -5.53
N THR A 135 -21.23 -8.64 -5.38
CA THR A 135 -21.42 -7.67 -4.29
C THR A 135 -22.08 -8.35 -3.10
N ILE A 136 -21.56 -8.12 -1.90
CA ILE A 136 -22.06 -8.63 -0.63
C ILE A 136 -22.15 -7.44 0.33
N ASN A 137 -23.30 -7.21 0.92
CA ASN A 137 -23.44 -6.27 2.04
C ASN A 137 -23.26 -7.04 3.34
N ALA A 138 -22.20 -6.73 4.07
CA ALA A 138 -21.85 -7.39 5.31
C ALA A 138 -22.67 -6.92 6.50
N LYS A 139 -23.33 -5.76 6.41
CA LYS A 139 -24.15 -5.17 7.47
C LYS A 139 -23.42 -5.08 8.81
N GLY A 140 -22.17 -4.61 8.79
CA GLY A 140 -21.32 -4.49 9.97
C GLY A 140 -20.80 -5.81 10.56
N LYS A 141 -20.94 -6.93 9.85
CA LYS A 141 -20.36 -8.20 10.32
C LYS A 141 -18.85 -8.22 10.13
N LEU A 142 -18.18 -8.92 11.05
CA LEU A 142 -16.74 -9.12 11.01
C LEU A 142 -16.29 -9.78 9.70
N ALA A 143 -15.20 -9.27 9.13
CA ALA A 143 -14.58 -9.79 7.92
C ALA A 143 -14.23 -11.28 8.04
N THR A 144 -13.74 -11.72 9.21
CA THR A 144 -13.44 -13.14 9.49
C THR A 144 -14.64 -14.06 9.32
N ASN A 145 -15.84 -13.59 9.64
CA ASN A 145 -17.08 -14.36 9.50
C ASN A 145 -17.55 -14.44 8.04
N ILE A 146 -17.08 -13.51 7.19
CA ILE A 146 -17.47 -13.43 5.78
C ILE A 146 -16.45 -14.12 4.90
N ASN A 147 -15.16 -13.95 5.20
CA ASN A 147 -14.05 -14.48 4.40
C ASN A 147 -14.12 -16.01 4.25
N THR A 148 -14.48 -16.74 5.31
CA THR A 148 -14.61 -18.19 5.26
C THR A 148 -15.74 -18.66 4.34
N LEU A 149 -16.79 -17.86 4.18
CA LEU A 149 -17.96 -18.20 3.36
C LEU A 149 -17.83 -17.77 1.91
N VAL A 150 -17.00 -16.75 1.66
CA VAL A 150 -16.97 -16.02 0.38
C VAL A 150 -15.86 -16.51 -0.53
N MET A 151 -14.69 -16.82 0.03
CA MET A 151 -13.51 -17.12 -0.78
C MET A 151 -13.48 -18.51 -1.35
N SER A 152 -14.06 -19.49 -0.66
CA SER A 152 -14.13 -20.88 -1.15
C SER A 152 -15.06 -21.04 -2.36
N ASN A 153 -15.99 -20.10 -2.60
CA ASN A 153 -17.10 -20.26 -3.53
C ASN A 153 -17.46 -19.02 -4.38
N VAL A 154 -16.47 -18.21 -4.80
CA VAL A 154 -16.79 -17.19 -5.80
C VAL A 154 -17.07 -17.87 -7.14
N PRO A 155 -18.34 -17.95 -7.59
CA PRO A 155 -18.66 -18.63 -8.85
C PRO A 155 -17.84 -18.05 -9.99
N LYS A 156 -17.50 -18.90 -10.96
CA LYS A 156 -16.67 -18.51 -12.13
C LYS A 156 -17.24 -17.35 -12.93
N LYS A 157 -18.57 -17.11 -12.84
CA LYS A 157 -19.24 -16.02 -13.55
C LYS A 157 -18.85 -14.62 -13.03
N TYR A 158 -18.30 -14.51 -11.81
CA TYR A 158 -17.87 -13.24 -11.25
C TYR A 158 -16.37 -13.05 -11.45
N ASP A 159 -15.95 -11.83 -11.76
CA ASP A 159 -14.55 -11.48 -11.99
C ASP A 159 -13.84 -10.95 -10.72
N GLY A 160 -14.57 -10.84 -9.61
CA GLY A 160 -14.07 -10.40 -8.32
C GLY A 160 -15.18 -10.26 -7.29
N MET A 161 -14.91 -9.54 -6.21
CA MET A 161 -15.90 -9.25 -5.18
C MET A 161 -15.82 -7.80 -4.71
N MET A 162 -16.95 -7.31 -4.24
CA MET A 162 -17.10 -6.08 -3.46
C MET A 162 -17.85 -6.44 -2.18
N ILE A 163 -17.23 -6.24 -1.03
CA ILE A 163 -17.81 -6.51 0.28
C ILE A 163 -18.00 -5.16 0.95
N VAL A 164 -19.24 -4.69 0.98
CA VAL A 164 -19.58 -3.38 1.53
C VAL A 164 -20.03 -3.48 2.97
N ASP A 165 -19.84 -2.43 3.75
CA ASP A 165 -20.22 -2.33 5.17
C ASP A 165 -19.61 -3.48 6.00
N VAL A 166 -18.34 -3.84 5.81
CA VAL A 166 -17.69 -4.89 6.58
C VAL A 166 -16.93 -4.30 7.77
N ASP A 167 -17.08 -4.92 8.94
CA ASP A 167 -16.20 -4.66 10.08
C ASP A 167 -14.88 -5.39 9.84
N ASP A 168 -13.91 -4.66 9.29
CA ASP A 168 -12.57 -5.16 9.09
C ASP A 168 -11.74 -4.85 10.34
N ALA A 169 -11.62 -5.83 11.22
CA ALA A 169 -10.87 -5.71 12.47
C ALA A 169 -9.37 -5.42 12.25
N GLY A 170 -8.92 -5.36 10.97
CA GLY A 170 -7.53 -5.14 10.63
C GLY A 170 -6.58 -6.20 11.18
N ARG A 171 -5.29 -5.91 11.13
CA ARG A 171 -4.25 -6.82 11.61
C ARG A 171 -4.21 -6.92 13.14
N PHE A 172 -4.58 -5.86 13.84
CA PHE A 172 -4.43 -5.74 15.30
C PHE A 172 -5.72 -5.99 16.07
N GLY A 173 -6.84 -6.28 15.38
CA GLY A 173 -8.11 -6.59 16.02
C GLY A 173 -8.90 -5.37 16.47
N ASP A 174 -8.73 -4.22 15.81
CA ASP A 174 -9.52 -3.02 16.05
C ASP A 174 -10.94 -3.20 15.49
N TYR A 175 -11.82 -3.72 16.33
CA TYR A 175 -13.23 -3.94 15.98
C TYR A 175 -14.00 -2.63 15.86
N GLY A 176 -15.07 -2.66 15.05
CA GLY A 176 -15.97 -1.52 14.86
C GLY A 176 -15.55 -0.56 13.76
N TYR A 177 -14.50 -0.88 13.00
CA TYR A 177 -14.10 -0.07 11.84
C TYR A 177 -14.77 -0.59 10.57
N ILE A 178 -15.85 0.06 10.19
CA ILE A 178 -16.62 -0.30 9.00
C ILE A 178 -15.94 0.26 7.75
N THR A 179 -15.71 -0.60 6.77
CA THR A 179 -15.10 -0.25 5.50
C THR A 179 -15.65 -1.12 4.36
N ASP A 180 -15.25 -0.80 3.14
CA ASP A 180 -15.48 -1.64 1.98
C ASP A 180 -14.20 -2.36 1.58
N ASN A 181 -14.32 -3.65 1.29
CA ASN A 181 -13.23 -4.48 0.82
C ASN A 181 -13.50 -4.92 -0.63
N TYR A 182 -12.44 -4.98 -1.41
CA TYR A 182 -12.48 -5.34 -2.83
C TYR A 182 -11.53 -6.50 -3.07
N VAL A 183 -11.93 -7.44 -3.91
CA VAL A 183 -11.10 -8.60 -4.25
C VAL A 183 -11.01 -8.76 -5.75
N ALA A 184 -9.79 -8.64 -6.28
CA ALA A 184 -9.48 -8.97 -7.68
C ALA A 184 -9.01 -10.43 -7.79
N LYS A 185 -9.40 -11.13 -8.84
CA LYS A 185 -9.01 -12.53 -9.07
C LYS A 185 -7.67 -12.68 -9.78
N THR A 186 -7.33 -11.71 -10.60
CA THR A 186 -6.12 -11.75 -11.45
C THR A 186 -5.32 -10.46 -11.34
N SER A 187 -4.01 -10.55 -11.45
CA SER A 187 -3.09 -9.41 -11.47
C SER A 187 -3.38 -8.42 -12.61
N THR A 188 -3.89 -8.90 -13.73
CA THR A 188 -4.24 -8.05 -14.88
C THR A 188 -5.39 -7.09 -14.61
N GLN A 189 -6.18 -7.33 -13.55
CA GLN A 189 -7.25 -6.45 -13.11
C GLN A 189 -6.76 -5.27 -12.25
N ILE A 190 -5.47 -5.21 -11.93
CA ILE A 190 -4.89 -4.29 -10.97
C ILE A 190 -3.92 -3.36 -11.70
N LYS A 191 -4.09 -2.04 -11.56
CA LYS A 191 -3.17 -1.05 -12.11
C LYS A 191 -2.87 0.04 -11.09
N SER A 192 -1.60 0.46 -11.04
CA SER A 192 -1.15 1.52 -10.15
C SER A 192 -1.92 2.82 -10.43
N ALA A 193 -2.37 3.49 -9.37
CA ALA A 193 -3.00 4.80 -9.49
C ALA A 193 -1.99 5.94 -9.70
N ILE A 194 -0.70 5.69 -9.44
CA ILE A 194 0.38 6.69 -9.58
C ILE A 194 1.36 6.37 -10.71
N GLY A 195 1.49 5.12 -11.10
CA GLY A 195 2.46 4.66 -12.12
C GLY A 195 1.83 4.24 -13.45
N ASN A 196 0.53 4.47 -13.63
CA ASN A 196 -0.22 4.07 -14.83
C ASN A 196 -1.10 5.23 -15.32
N ASN A 197 -1.32 5.30 -16.61
CA ASN A 197 -2.20 6.28 -17.25
C ASN A 197 -3.70 5.92 -17.21
N GLY A 198 -4.10 4.94 -16.41
CA GLY A 198 -5.47 4.45 -16.30
C GLY A 198 -5.84 3.34 -17.29
N GLU A 199 -4.93 2.91 -18.16
CA GLU A 199 -5.18 1.83 -19.12
C GLU A 199 -4.97 0.45 -18.48
N PHE A 200 -5.92 -0.46 -18.73
CA PHE A 200 -5.84 -1.86 -18.36
C PHE A 200 -5.47 -2.73 -19.57
N SER A 201 -4.47 -3.59 -19.37
CA SER A 201 -4.15 -4.64 -20.33
C SER A 201 -4.69 -5.98 -19.84
N PRO A 202 -5.42 -6.74 -20.65
CA PRO A 202 -5.92 -8.05 -20.24
C PRO A 202 -4.82 -9.12 -20.13
N THR A 203 -3.64 -8.85 -20.66
CA THR A 203 -2.53 -9.80 -20.74
C THR A 203 -1.27 -9.37 -20.02
N ASN A 204 -1.14 -8.09 -19.64
CA ASN A 204 0.04 -7.61 -18.92
C ASN A 204 -0.27 -7.41 -17.44
N PRO A 205 0.35 -8.18 -16.52
CA PRO A 205 0.13 -8.08 -15.09
C PRO A 205 0.92 -6.93 -14.42
N ASP A 206 1.89 -6.29 -15.11
CA ASP A 206 2.65 -5.17 -14.53
C ASP A 206 1.69 -4.01 -14.18
N ILE A 207 1.65 -3.67 -12.90
CA ILE A 207 0.76 -2.60 -12.40
C ILE A 207 1.12 -1.22 -12.95
N ARG A 208 2.37 -1.02 -13.38
CA ARG A 208 2.88 0.24 -13.96
C ARG A 208 2.67 0.32 -15.47
N PHE A 209 2.11 -0.71 -16.08
CA PHE A 209 1.97 -0.76 -17.53
C PHE A 209 1.17 0.44 -18.04
N SER A 210 1.83 1.23 -18.87
CA SER A 210 1.22 2.24 -19.74
C SER A 210 1.62 1.94 -21.17
N ARG A 211 0.68 2.02 -22.12
CA ARG A 211 1.05 2.01 -23.54
C ARG A 211 1.97 3.20 -23.79
N LYS A 212 3.18 2.95 -24.29
CA LYS A 212 3.96 4.04 -24.89
C LYS A 212 3.07 4.70 -25.92
N ALA A 213 2.89 6.03 -25.84
CA ALA A 213 2.27 6.79 -26.89
C ALA A 213 2.95 6.36 -28.21
N LYS A 214 2.19 5.93 -29.20
CA LYS A 214 2.74 5.74 -30.54
C LYS A 214 3.32 7.10 -30.92
N ASN A 215 4.63 7.17 -31.09
CA ASN A 215 5.23 8.35 -31.71
C ASN A 215 4.45 8.61 -32.99
N PRO A 216 3.96 9.83 -33.22
CA PRO A 216 3.40 10.16 -34.52
C PRO A 216 4.50 9.83 -35.53
N ILE A 217 4.16 8.98 -36.48
CA ILE A 217 5.02 8.69 -37.61
C ILE A 217 5.23 10.05 -38.28
N THR A 218 6.43 10.58 -38.17
CA THR A 218 6.89 11.65 -39.07
C THR A 218 6.99 10.99 -40.43
N GLU A 219 5.87 11.03 -41.20
CA GLU A 219 5.94 10.81 -42.63
C GLU A 219 6.82 11.92 -43.19
N GLY A 220 8.01 11.53 -43.63
CA GLY A 220 8.95 12.41 -44.30
C GLY A 220 8.36 12.97 -45.55
N ILE A 221 8.57 14.24 -45.71
CA ILE A 221 8.44 14.99 -46.97
C ILE A 221 9.63 14.62 -47.86
#